data_197450a21bd8672216b5f2cc7d1662d2
#
_entry.id   197450a21bd8672216b5f2cc7d1662d2
#
_cell.length_a   1.000
_cell.length_b   1.000
_cell.length_c   1.000
_cell.angle_alpha   90.00
_cell.angle_beta   90.00
_cell.angle_gamma   90.00
#
_symmetry.space_group_name_H-M   'P 1'
#
loop_
_entity.id
_entity.type
_entity.pdbx_description
1 polymer ?
#
loop_
_entity_poly.entity_id
_entity_poly.type
_entity_poly.pdbx_seq_one_letter_code
_entity_poly.pdbx_strand_id
1 'polypeptide(L)' 'MNFHELTLEEQQTHTGMWCNTPTVTGIIVDVRSSTRGRMVQIYRPDVGSTAHFLRPELITVRNDLRRAWGEGKEAISA' A
#
# COMPACT_ATOMS: atom_id res chain seq x y z
N MET A 1 -3.34 14.64 4.34
CA MET A 1 -3.18 13.78 5.52
C MET A 1 -2.25 12.65 5.18
N ASN A 2 -1.32 12.36 6.05
CA ASN A 2 -0.37 11.28 5.82
C ASN A 2 -1.02 9.92 6.02
N PHE A 3 -0.53 8.93 5.30
CA PHE A 3 -1.12 7.61 5.35
C PHE A 3 -1.19 7.06 6.78
N HIS A 4 -0.13 7.26 7.57
CA HIS A 4 -0.09 6.72 8.92
C HIS A 4 -1.10 7.39 9.86
N GLU A 5 -1.67 8.52 9.46
CA GLU A 5 -2.66 9.21 10.27
C GLU A 5 -4.09 8.72 10.02
N LEU A 6 -4.26 7.89 9.01
CA LEU A 6 -5.57 7.35 8.69
C LEU A 6 -5.94 6.22 9.65
N THR A 7 -7.23 5.97 9.80
CA THR A 7 -7.66 4.82 10.58
C THR A 7 -7.30 3.54 9.84
N LEU A 8 -7.33 2.42 10.54
CA LEU A 8 -7.06 1.13 9.91
C LEU A 8 -8.01 0.90 8.74
N GLU A 9 -9.28 1.20 8.94
CA GLU A 9 -10.28 1.02 7.91
C GLU A 9 -9.96 1.86 6.68
N GLU A 10 -9.59 3.11 6.89
CA GLU A 10 -9.23 3.99 5.79
C GLU A 10 -7.97 3.50 5.08
N GLN A 11 -7.01 3.01 5.85
CA GLN A 11 -5.79 2.49 5.24
C GLN A 11 -6.09 1.26 4.40
N GLN A 12 -7.02 0.44 4.84
CA GLN A 12 -7.38 -0.76 4.07
C GLN A 12 -8.06 -0.42 2.76
N THR A 13 -8.70 0.75 2.67
CA THR A 13 -9.29 1.16 1.40
C THR A 13 -8.24 1.54 0.36
N HIS A 14 -6.99 1.67 0.78
CA HIS A 14 -5.90 2.02 -0.13
C HIS A 14 -5.23 0.80 -0.75
N THR A 15 -5.71 -0.42 -0.47
CA THR A 15 -5.16 -1.60 -1.14
C THR A 15 -5.33 -1.44 -2.65
N GLY A 16 -4.30 -1.78 -3.37
CA GLY A 16 -4.28 -1.59 -4.81
C GLY A 16 -3.69 -0.26 -5.26
N MET A 17 -3.41 0.64 -4.34
CA MET A 17 -2.82 1.92 -4.71
C MET A 17 -1.30 1.85 -4.70
N TRP A 18 -0.71 2.59 -5.59
CA TRP A 18 0.74 2.72 -5.63
C TRP A 18 1.22 3.58 -4.48
N CYS A 19 2.38 3.26 -3.97
CA CYS A 19 2.99 4.03 -2.90
C CYS A 19 4.50 4.02 -3.05
N ASN A 20 5.12 5.03 -2.44
CA ASN A 20 6.57 5.07 -2.31
C ASN A 20 6.93 4.67 -0.89
N THR A 21 8.05 3.98 -0.78
CA THR A 21 8.69 3.75 0.51
C THR A 21 10.10 4.28 0.42
N PRO A 22 10.87 4.29 1.50
CA PRO A 22 12.25 4.79 1.41
C PRO A 22 13.12 4.04 0.43
N THR A 23 12.79 2.81 0.10
CA THR A 23 13.63 2.00 -0.76
C THR A 23 13.00 1.61 -2.08
N VAL A 24 11.68 1.57 -2.17
CA VAL A 24 11.03 1.06 -3.38
C VAL A 24 9.71 1.75 -3.62
N THR A 25 9.21 1.62 -4.84
CA THR A 25 7.84 1.97 -5.19
C THR A 25 7.10 0.66 -5.42
N GLY A 26 5.95 0.53 -4.82
CA GLY A 26 5.17 -0.70 -4.92
C GLY A 26 3.69 -0.45 -4.75
N ILE A 27 2.94 -1.54 -4.60
CA ILE A 27 1.49 -1.48 -4.50
C ILE A 27 1.09 -2.01 -3.14
N ILE A 28 0.21 -1.29 -2.46
CA ILE A 28 -0.30 -1.72 -1.16
C ILE A 28 -1.22 -2.92 -1.38
N VAL A 29 -0.89 -4.06 -0.79
CA VAL A 29 -1.72 -5.26 -0.95
C VAL A 29 -2.49 -5.62 0.31
N ASP A 30 -2.02 -5.18 1.48
CA ASP A 30 -2.72 -5.49 2.72
C ASP A 30 -2.27 -4.54 3.81
N VAL A 31 -3.17 -4.23 4.73
CA VAL A 31 -2.86 -3.46 5.92
C VAL A 31 -3.40 -4.26 7.09
N ARG A 32 -2.52 -4.62 8.01
CA ARG A 32 -2.89 -5.42 9.17
C ARG A 32 -2.55 -4.72 10.46
N SER A 33 -3.37 -4.97 11.46
CA SER A 33 -3.09 -4.50 12.81
C SER A 33 -2.68 -5.70 13.65
N SER A 34 -1.63 -5.53 14.43
CA SER A 34 -1.13 -6.58 15.30
C SER A 34 -0.80 -5.98 16.65
N THR A 35 -0.37 -6.84 17.59
CA THR A 35 0.06 -6.38 18.90
C THR A 35 1.27 -5.47 18.82
N ARG A 36 2.00 -5.53 17.72
CA ARG A 36 3.17 -4.68 17.49
C ARG A 36 2.83 -3.42 16.71
N GLY A 37 1.56 -3.19 16.40
CA GLY A 37 1.13 -2.06 15.64
C GLY A 37 0.70 -2.45 14.24
N ARG A 38 0.52 -1.44 13.40
CA ARG A 38 0.08 -1.70 12.04
C ARG A 38 1.23 -2.00 11.13
N MET A 39 0.98 -2.90 10.17
CA MET A 39 1.97 -3.27 9.17
C MET A 39 1.31 -3.24 7.81
N VAL A 40 2.04 -2.77 6.82
CA VAL A 40 1.56 -2.65 5.45
C VAL A 40 2.38 -3.60 4.59
N GLN A 41 1.68 -4.46 3.85
CA GLN A 41 2.35 -5.36 2.93
C GLN A 41 2.36 -4.74 1.54
N ILE A 42 3.53 -4.73 0.92
CA ILE A 42 3.76 -4.07 -0.37
C ILE A 42 4.15 -5.11 -1.39
N TYR A 43 3.52 -5.05 -2.56
CA TYR A 43 3.92 -5.83 -3.71
C TYR A 43 4.87 -5.01 -4.57
N ARG A 44 5.95 -5.62 -4.98
CA ARG A 44 6.95 -4.98 -5.84
C ARG A 44 6.88 -5.59 -7.22
N PRO A 45 6.23 -4.94 -8.17
CA PRO A 45 6.10 -5.48 -9.53
C PRO A 45 7.44 -5.67 -10.23
N ASP A 46 8.43 -4.87 -9.87
CA ASP A 46 9.75 -4.93 -10.50
C ASP A 46 10.44 -6.25 -10.23
N VAL A 47 10.15 -6.89 -9.11
CA VAL A 47 10.74 -8.19 -8.77
C VAL A 47 9.70 -9.28 -8.56
N GLY A 48 8.40 -8.93 -8.66
CA GLY A 48 7.34 -9.91 -8.51
C GLY A 48 7.20 -10.47 -7.12
N SER A 49 7.49 -9.67 -6.10
CA SER A 49 7.49 -10.13 -4.72
C SER A 49 6.53 -9.32 -3.87
N THR A 50 5.87 -9.99 -2.92
CA THR A 50 4.95 -9.34 -1.99
C THR A 50 5.43 -9.38 -0.56
N ALA A 51 6.68 -9.60 -0.32
CA ALA A 51 7.14 -9.98 0.99
C ALA A 51 7.48 -8.85 1.96
N HIS A 52 7.14 -7.63 1.64
CA HIS A 52 7.54 -6.53 2.50
C HIS A 52 6.44 -6.13 3.45
N PHE A 53 6.79 -6.05 4.75
CA PHE A 53 5.90 -5.53 5.77
C PHE A 53 6.56 -4.28 6.33
N LEU A 54 5.90 -3.15 6.16
CA LEU A 54 6.45 -1.86 6.57
C LEU A 54 5.47 -1.16 7.49
N ARG A 55 6.00 -0.28 8.33
CA ARG A 55 5.14 0.54 9.16
C ARG A 55 4.46 1.59 8.29
N PRO A 56 3.23 1.98 8.64
CA PRO A 56 2.52 2.99 7.84
C PRO A 56 3.27 4.29 7.69
N GLU A 57 4.09 4.66 8.66
CA GLU A 57 4.86 5.91 8.59
C GLU A 57 5.83 5.96 7.41
N LEU A 58 6.20 4.78 6.90
CA LEU A 58 7.13 4.71 5.79
C LEU A 58 6.44 4.76 4.44
N ILE A 59 5.13 4.88 4.42
CA ILE A 59 4.33 4.80 3.21
C ILE A 59 3.91 6.18 2.77
N THR A 60 4.19 6.53 1.52
CA THR A 60 3.66 7.75 0.89
C THR A 60 2.82 7.30 -0.29
N VAL A 61 1.52 7.51 -0.20
CA VAL A 61 0.61 7.09 -1.25
C VAL A 61 0.80 7.97 -2.49
N ARG A 62 0.85 7.33 -3.65
CA ARG A 62 0.98 8.02 -4.92
C ARG A 62 -0.39 8.29 -5.49
N ASN A 63 -0.93 9.46 -5.14
CA ASN A 63 -2.25 9.86 -5.63
C ASN A 63 -2.23 10.29 -7.09
N ASP A 64 -1.04 10.49 -7.64
CA ASP A 64 -0.87 10.87 -9.03
C ASP A 64 -0.90 9.65 -9.97
N LEU A 65 -0.88 8.44 -9.41
CA LEU A 65 -0.91 7.21 -10.21
C LEU A 65 -2.26 6.55 -10.07
N ARG A 66 -2.69 5.90 -11.14
CA ARG A 66 -3.94 5.16 -11.10
C ARG A 66 -3.77 3.95 -10.21
N ARG A 67 -4.88 3.57 -9.59
CA ARG A 67 -4.91 2.41 -8.74
C ARG A 67 -4.62 1.16 -9.56
N ALA A 68 -3.76 0.30 -9.04
CA ALA A 68 -3.42 -0.93 -9.73
C ALA A 68 -4.61 -1.88 -9.76
N TRP A 69 -5.34 -1.95 -8.64
CA TRP A 69 -6.62 -2.65 -8.58
C TRP A 69 -7.41 -2.01 -7.45
N GLY A 70 -8.68 -2.34 -7.31
CA GLY A 70 -9.46 -1.74 -6.26
C GLY A 70 -10.86 -2.27 -6.22
N GLU A 71 -11.76 -1.43 -5.74
CA GLU A 71 -13.14 -1.80 -5.56
C GLU A 71 -13.73 -2.42 -6.79
N GLY A 72 -13.44 -1.90 -7.92
CA GLY A 72 -13.96 -2.43 -9.15
C GLY A 72 -13.20 -3.61 -9.68
N LYS A 73 -12.22 -4.05 -8.96
CA LYS A 73 -11.36 -5.14 -9.35
C LYS A 73 -10.62 -4.89 -10.64
N GLU A 74 -10.39 -3.66 -10.93
CA GLU A 74 -9.69 -3.34 -12.14
C GLU A 74 -8.25 -3.17 -11.84
N ALA A 75 -7.46 -4.02 -12.40
CA ALA A 75 -6.05 -3.80 -12.37
C ALA A 75 -5.78 -2.65 -13.30
N ILE A 76 -4.78 -1.89 -13.03
CA ILE A 76 -4.32 -0.90 -13.98
C ILE A 76 -3.85 -1.65 -15.18
N SER A 77 -4.50 -1.42 -16.28
CA SER A 77 -3.97 -1.95 -17.48
C SER A 77 -2.80 -1.13 -17.84
N ALA A 78 -1.77 -1.77 -17.98
CA ALA A 78 -0.57 -1.09 -18.34
C ALA A 78 -0.73 -0.47 -19.70
#